data_24bd1a0c489db748fc9a84c14da6242e
#
_entry.id   24bd1a0c489db748fc9a84c14da6242e
#
_cell.length_a   1.000
_cell.length_b   1.000
_cell.length_c   1.000
_cell.angle_alpha   90.00
_cell.angle_beta   90.00
_cell.angle_gamma   90.00
#
_symmetry.space_group_name_H-M   'P 1'
#
loop_
_entity.id
_entity.type
_entity.pdbx_description
1 polymer ?
#
loop_
_entity_poly.entity_id
_entity_poly.type
_entity_poly.pdbx_seq_one_letter_code
_entity_poly.pdbx_strand_id
1 'polypeptide(L)'
;MAAAILLRTSIAALTLIGLVVNRFWPAALQRARLDLIDQPLRYIRALPGTEVTPLRLTDCPAEWVVAPGARDSDRAIVYFHGSALVTLGLNSHRRFASKLSEATGAKVFNVGYRLAPLAGIDEAVADGLCAYRHVLEAGFTADRIVVAGDSAGGLMAVNTALAARDAGLPAPAGQVLMSPLTSADMEIKRQAARTHRDPFFPFMAFMFIYRVFATVNGTRELPVMPPEAELRGLGPFLLQVGNDEMLRNDTFVLADKLTAAGVPNWVQIWDRALHMFQLSFDVNPDARRAVEEIADFVGYVTDCAQPGSRWADPESA
;
A
#
# COMPACT_ATOMS: atom_id res chain seq x y z
N MET A 1 -0.22 -20.88 -16.08
CA MET A 1 -1.34 -21.72 -15.60
C MET A 1 -1.13 -22.19 -14.16
N ALA A 2 -0.02 -22.81 -13.79
CA ALA A 2 0.25 -23.28 -12.41
C ALA A 2 0.26 -22.15 -11.36
N ALA A 3 0.89 -21.01 -11.61
CA ALA A 3 0.93 -19.86 -10.71
C ALA A 3 -0.46 -19.24 -10.46
N ALA A 4 -1.30 -19.17 -11.49
CA ALA A 4 -2.67 -18.69 -11.37
C ALA A 4 -3.57 -19.67 -10.59
N ILE A 5 -3.29 -20.97 -10.67
CA ILE A 5 -3.99 -22.01 -9.89
C ILE A 5 -3.55 -21.93 -8.42
N LEU A 6 -2.25 -21.81 -8.14
CA LEU A 6 -1.71 -21.64 -6.78
C LEU A 6 -2.24 -20.36 -6.13
N LEU A 7 -2.31 -19.27 -6.85
CA LEU A 7 -2.86 -18.01 -6.35
C LEU A 7 -4.36 -18.14 -6.06
N ARG A 8 -5.15 -18.76 -6.96
CA ARG A 8 -6.58 -19.04 -6.76
C ARG A 8 -6.85 -19.98 -5.58
N THR A 9 -6.03 -21.01 -5.39
CA THR A 9 -6.17 -21.94 -4.25
C THR A 9 -5.79 -21.28 -2.93
N SER A 10 -4.78 -20.41 -2.91
CA SER A 10 -4.41 -19.66 -1.71
C SER A 10 -5.50 -18.66 -1.31
N ILE A 11 -6.14 -18.00 -2.28
CA ILE A 11 -7.23 -17.05 -2.03
C ILE A 11 -8.51 -17.78 -1.63
N ALA A 12 -8.86 -18.90 -2.28
CA ALA A 12 -9.98 -19.72 -1.86
C ALA A 12 -9.79 -20.26 -0.44
N ALA A 13 -8.56 -20.63 -0.07
CA ALA A 13 -8.21 -21.02 1.28
C ALA A 13 -8.35 -19.85 2.27
N LEU A 14 -7.89 -18.66 1.94
CA LEU A 14 -8.06 -17.46 2.77
C LEU A 14 -9.54 -17.08 2.91
N THR A 15 -10.33 -17.19 1.85
CA THR A 15 -11.78 -16.95 1.88
C THR A 15 -12.50 -18.01 2.72
N LEU A 16 -12.12 -19.27 2.61
CA LEU A 16 -12.70 -20.36 3.41
C LEU A 16 -12.29 -20.27 4.87
N ILE A 17 -11.05 -19.92 5.15
CA ILE A 17 -10.56 -19.60 6.50
C ILE A 17 -11.35 -18.41 7.05
N GLY A 18 -11.57 -17.34 6.26
CA GLY A 18 -12.40 -16.21 6.63
C GLY A 18 -13.84 -16.60 6.96
N LEU A 19 -14.44 -17.51 6.21
CA LEU A 19 -15.80 -18.00 6.44
C LEU A 19 -15.92 -18.88 7.71
N VAL A 20 -15.00 -19.80 7.92
CA VAL A 20 -14.97 -20.71 9.09
C VAL A 20 -14.65 -19.92 10.35
N VAL A 21 -13.72 -19.01 10.26
CA VAL A 21 -13.28 -18.13 11.33
C VAL A 21 -14.39 -17.15 11.73
N ASN A 22 -15.17 -16.64 10.81
CA ASN A 22 -16.27 -15.69 11.05
C ASN A 22 -17.39 -16.28 11.95
N ARG A 23 -17.52 -17.61 12.05
CA ARG A 23 -18.55 -18.27 12.86
C ARG A 23 -18.12 -18.52 14.33
N PHE A 24 -16.81 -18.58 14.61
CA PHE A 24 -16.28 -18.97 15.94
C PHE A 24 -15.37 -17.89 16.57
N TRP A 25 -15.48 -16.68 16.16
CA TRP A 25 -14.41 -15.73 16.03
C TRP A 25 -14.02 -14.80 17.19
N PRO A 26 -14.76 -14.28 18.12
CA PRO A 26 -14.22 -13.16 18.91
C PRO A 26 -13.01 -13.51 19.79
N ALA A 27 -12.99 -14.71 20.38
CA ALA A 27 -11.91 -15.12 21.30
C ALA A 27 -10.71 -15.78 20.61
N ALA A 28 -10.91 -16.41 19.45
CA ALA A 28 -9.85 -17.09 18.72
C ALA A 28 -8.92 -16.12 17.97
N LEU A 29 -9.44 -14.97 17.53
CA LEU A 29 -8.67 -13.97 16.79
C LEU A 29 -7.68 -13.19 17.66
N GLN A 30 -8.05 -12.82 18.85
CA GLN A 30 -7.12 -12.15 19.78
C GLN A 30 -5.86 -13.00 20.06
N ARG A 31 -5.91 -14.29 19.75
CA ARG A 31 -4.80 -15.24 19.85
C ARG A 31 -4.23 -15.68 18.51
N ALA A 32 -4.83 -15.27 17.41
CA ALA A 32 -4.38 -15.70 16.09
C ALA A 32 -3.11 -14.92 15.71
N ARG A 33 -2.04 -15.64 15.46
CA ARG A 33 -0.77 -15.14 14.98
C ARG A 33 -0.81 -15.06 13.44
N LEU A 34 -1.67 -14.17 12.91
CA LEU A 34 -1.82 -13.98 11.46
C LEU A 34 -0.56 -13.37 10.82
N ASP A 35 0.26 -12.70 11.63
CA ASP A 35 1.61 -12.27 11.27
C ASP A 35 2.52 -13.43 10.85
N LEU A 36 2.28 -14.64 11.35
CA LEU A 36 3.06 -15.82 11.00
C LEU A 36 2.79 -16.33 9.57
N ILE A 37 1.71 -15.89 8.92
CA ILE A 37 1.40 -16.27 7.53
C ILE A 37 2.47 -15.78 6.56
N ASP A 38 3.16 -14.68 6.88
CA ASP A 38 4.28 -14.17 6.08
C ASP A 38 5.54 -15.04 6.16
N GLN A 39 5.72 -15.84 7.20
CA GLN A 39 6.94 -16.60 7.43
C GLN A 39 7.28 -17.63 6.33
N PRO A 40 6.33 -18.45 5.83
CA PRO A 40 6.60 -19.35 4.72
C PRO A 40 7.00 -18.63 3.44
N LEU A 41 6.59 -17.36 3.27
CA LEU A 41 6.84 -16.57 2.07
C LEU A 41 8.29 -16.03 2.00
N ARG A 42 9.10 -16.24 3.02
CA ARG A 42 10.56 -15.93 3.02
C ARG A 42 11.34 -16.61 1.88
N TYR A 43 10.78 -17.67 1.31
CA TYR A 43 11.36 -18.35 0.14
C TYR A 43 11.09 -17.63 -1.18
N ILE A 44 10.17 -16.63 -1.20
CA ILE A 44 9.98 -15.72 -2.32
C ILE A 44 11.15 -14.74 -2.33
N ARG A 45 12.10 -14.98 -3.25
CA ARG A 45 13.32 -14.18 -3.32
C ARG A 45 13.07 -12.84 -4.01
N ALA A 46 13.82 -11.83 -3.62
CA ALA A 46 13.99 -10.60 -4.39
C ALA A 46 14.51 -10.91 -5.80
N LEU A 47 14.47 -9.93 -6.70
CA LEU A 47 15.04 -10.06 -8.04
C LEU A 47 16.56 -10.31 -7.97
N PRO A 48 17.15 -10.98 -8.97
CA PRO A 48 18.60 -11.27 -8.96
C PRO A 48 19.45 -10.00 -8.82
N GLY A 49 20.49 -10.08 -8.00
CA GLY A 49 21.41 -8.97 -7.74
C GLY A 49 20.92 -7.90 -6.77
N THR A 50 19.65 -8.00 -6.31
CA THR A 50 19.10 -7.08 -5.29
C THR A 50 19.74 -7.33 -3.93
N GLU A 51 20.20 -6.28 -3.28
CA GLU A 51 20.63 -6.29 -1.89
C GLU A 51 19.43 -6.12 -0.97
N VAL A 52 19.38 -6.95 0.08
CA VAL A 52 18.35 -6.85 1.11
C VAL A 52 19.04 -6.72 2.46
N THR A 53 18.90 -5.57 3.08
CA THR A 53 19.50 -5.27 4.39
C THR A 53 18.42 -5.13 5.44
N PRO A 54 18.19 -6.16 6.26
CA PRO A 54 17.20 -6.11 7.32
C PRO A 54 17.67 -5.19 8.46
N LEU A 55 16.72 -4.52 9.07
CA LEU A 55 16.93 -3.73 10.28
C LEU A 55 15.68 -3.75 11.17
N ARG A 56 15.79 -3.17 12.34
CA ARG A 56 14.65 -3.01 13.24
C ARG A 56 14.49 -1.53 13.60
N LEU A 57 13.31 -1.01 13.34
CA LEU A 57 12.83 0.24 13.91
C LEU A 57 12.45 0.03 15.38
N THR A 58 12.01 1.07 16.06
CA THR A 58 11.66 1.00 17.48
C THR A 58 10.72 -0.18 17.78
N ASP A 59 9.63 -0.31 17.05
CA ASP A 59 8.57 -1.27 17.34
C ASP A 59 8.33 -2.31 16.24
N CYS A 60 8.86 -2.10 15.04
CA CYS A 60 8.63 -3.00 13.90
C CYS A 60 9.91 -3.31 13.13
N PRO A 61 9.96 -4.46 12.41
CA PRO A 61 11.05 -4.75 11.47
C PRO A 61 10.90 -3.92 10.19
N ALA A 62 12.02 -3.66 9.54
CA ALA A 62 12.06 -3.09 8.19
C ALA A 62 13.25 -3.66 7.42
N GLU A 63 13.33 -3.36 6.14
CA GLU A 63 14.48 -3.74 5.32
C GLU A 63 14.71 -2.73 4.20
N TRP A 64 15.96 -2.44 3.90
CA TRP A 64 16.32 -1.81 2.64
C TRP A 64 16.35 -2.88 1.54
N VAL A 65 15.69 -2.59 0.43
CA VAL A 65 15.66 -3.43 -0.78
C VAL A 65 16.20 -2.58 -1.92
N VAL A 66 17.40 -2.92 -2.39
CA VAL A 66 18.17 -2.08 -3.32
C VAL A 66 18.58 -2.89 -4.54
N ALA A 67 17.97 -2.58 -5.68
CA ALA A 67 18.36 -3.17 -6.96
C ALA A 67 19.75 -2.67 -7.41
N PRO A 68 20.45 -3.40 -8.29
CA PRO A 68 21.80 -3.02 -8.73
C PRO A 68 21.90 -1.58 -9.26
N GLY A 69 20.90 -1.13 -10.01
CA GLY A 69 20.85 0.24 -10.57
C GLY A 69 20.49 1.34 -9.56
N ALA A 70 20.08 0.98 -8.35
CA ALA A 70 19.68 1.92 -7.31
C ALA A 70 20.74 2.13 -6.20
N ARG A 71 21.92 1.49 -6.28
CA ARG A 71 22.91 1.52 -5.20
C ARG A 71 23.37 2.92 -4.83
N ASP A 72 23.63 3.75 -5.83
CA ASP A 72 24.12 5.12 -5.67
C ASP A 72 23.00 6.16 -5.71
N SER A 73 21.73 5.72 -5.61
CA SER A 73 20.58 6.59 -5.70
C SER A 73 20.43 7.46 -4.45
N ASP A 74 20.10 8.73 -4.67
CA ASP A 74 19.67 9.70 -3.66
C ASP A 74 18.14 9.70 -3.46
N ARG A 75 17.40 8.80 -4.16
CA ARG A 75 15.95 8.64 -4.07
C ARG A 75 15.58 7.45 -3.19
N ALA A 76 14.52 7.60 -2.42
CA ALA A 76 13.97 6.53 -1.61
C ALA A 76 12.47 6.38 -1.79
N ILE A 77 11.98 5.15 -1.63
CA ILE A 77 10.55 4.84 -1.52
C ILE A 77 10.32 4.20 -0.16
N VAL A 78 9.51 4.82 0.69
CA VAL A 78 8.99 4.19 1.90
C VAL A 78 7.76 3.38 1.49
N TYR A 79 7.86 2.05 1.54
CA TYR A 79 6.85 1.15 1.01
C TYR A 79 6.12 0.40 2.11
N PHE A 80 4.79 0.45 2.06
CA PHE A 80 3.87 -0.24 2.96
C PHE A 80 3.13 -1.34 2.21
N HIS A 81 3.28 -2.58 2.67
CA HIS A 81 2.67 -3.74 2.05
C HIS A 81 1.16 -3.82 2.28
N GLY A 82 0.43 -4.37 1.31
CA GLY A 82 -0.97 -4.75 1.47
C GLY A 82 -1.11 -5.96 2.38
N SER A 83 -2.18 -5.99 3.17
CA SER A 83 -2.37 -7.09 4.12
C SER A 83 -3.73 -7.04 4.80
N ALA A 84 -4.60 -6.15 4.37
CA ALA A 84 -5.79 -5.81 5.14
C ALA A 84 -5.46 -5.38 6.60
N LEU A 85 -4.22 -4.97 6.88
CA LEU A 85 -3.65 -4.66 8.21
C LEU A 85 -3.66 -5.85 9.19
N VAL A 86 -3.83 -7.08 8.73
CA VAL A 86 -3.98 -8.26 9.61
C VAL A 86 -3.01 -9.39 9.29
N THR A 87 -2.37 -9.40 8.14
CA THR A 87 -1.51 -10.50 7.69
C THR A 87 -0.48 -10.05 6.67
N LEU A 88 0.35 -10.97 6.16
CA LEU A 88 1.46 -10.70 5.24
C LEU A 88 2.55 -9.81 5.87
N GLY A 89 3.50 -9.36 5.08
CA GLY A 89 4.61 -8.57 5.60
C GLY A 89 5.76 -8.40 4.62
N LEU A 90 6.96 -8.28 5.17
CA LEU A 90 8.17 -8.05 4.40
C LEU A 90 8.43 -9.16 3.37
N ASN A 91 8.23 -10.43 3.76
CA ASN A 91 8.58 -11.57 2.91
C ASN A 91 7.68 -11.66 1.67
N SER A 92 6.38 -11.44 1.85
CA SER A 92 5.39 -11.49 0.76
C SER A 92 5.60 -10.41 -0.28
N HIS A 93 6.08 -9.22 0.13
CA HIS A 93 6.21 -8.06 -0.73
C HIS A 93 7.66 -7.73 -1.13
N ARG A 94 8.68 -8.41 -0.57
CA ARG A 94 10.09 -8.20 -0.89
C ARG A 94 10.38 -8.29 -2.39
N ARG A 95 9.77 -9.26 -3.09
CA ARG A 95 9.96 -9.40 -4.53
C ARG A 95 9.42 -8.20 -5.29
N PHE A 96 8.25 -7.69 -4.91
CA PHE A 96 7.67 -6.49 -5.51
C PHE A 96 8.47 -5.22 -5.14
N ALA A 97 8.90 -5.08 -3.89
CA ALA A 97 9.81 -4.01 -3.48
C ALA A 97 11.09 -3.99 -4.30
N SER A 98 11.65 -5.18 -4.63
CA SER A 98 12.81 -5.26 -5.51
C SER A 98 12.50 -4.83 -6.95
N LYS A 99 11.29 -5.11 -7.45
CA LYS A 99 10.83 -4.63 -8.76
C LYS A 99 10.62 -3.13 -8.78
N LEU A 100 10.05 -2.55 -7.71
CA LEU A 100 9.96 -1.09 -7.57
C LEU A 100 11.36 -0.45 -7.59
N SER A 101 12.31 -0.99 -6.81
CA SER A 101 13.68 -0.48 -6.80
C SER A 101 14.35 -0.56 -8.18
N GLU A 102 14.17 -1.68 -8.89
CA GLU A 102 14.70 -1.87 -10.24
C GLU A 102 14.12 -0.86 -11.23
N ALA A 103 12.80 -0.68 -11.22
CA ALA A 103 12.09 0.16 -12.19
C ALA A 103 12.30 1.65 -11.93
N THR A 104 12.29 2.09 -10.68
CA THR A 104 12.37 3.51 -10.30
C THR A 104 13.81 4.01 -10.14
N GLY A 105 14.77 3.11 -10.00
CA GLY A 105 16.13 3.47 -9.59
C GLY A 105 16.22 4.04 -8.17
N ALA A 106 15.18 3.90 -7.35
CA ALA A 106 15.16 4.33 -5.94
C ALA A 106 15.49 3.18 -4.99
N LYS A 107 16.05 3.49 -3.82
CA LYS A 107 16.18 2.53 -2.72
C LYS A 107 14.82 2.35 -2.06
N VAL A 108 14.33 1.13 -1.92
CA VAL A 108 13.04 0.86 -1.30
C VAL A 108 13.23 0.49 0.17
N PHE A 109 12.60 1.25 1.05
CA PHE A 109 12.50 0.97 2.47
C PHE A 109 11.18 0.25 2.73
N ASN A 110 11.22 -1.09 2.78
CA ASN A 110 10.07 -1.96 2.97
C ASN A 110 9.77 -2.08 4.47
N VAL A 111 8.59 -1.65 4.90
CA VAL A 111 8.22 -1.51 6.32
C VAL A 111 7.31 -2.64 6.76
N GLY A 112 7.74 -3.40 7.75
CA GLY A 112 6.93 -4.45 8.38
C GLY A 112 6.15 -3.91 9.57
N TYR A 113 5.25 -2.96 9.34
CA TYR A 113 4.45 -2.30 10.36
C TYR A 113 3.61 -3.28 11.16
N ARG A 114 3.28 -2.93 12.40
CA ARG A 114 2.49 -3.78 13.31
C ARG A 114 1.07 -3.99 12.78
N LEU A 115 0.57 -5.21 12.95
CA LEU A 115 -0.68 -5.68 12.39
C LEU A 115 -1.70 -5.99 13.48
N ALA A 116 -2.98 -5.83 13.15
CA ALA A 116 -4.07 -6.32 13.99
C ALA A 116 -4.08 -7.87 14.04
N PRO A 117 -4.51 -8.49 15.14
CA PRO A 117 -5.07 -7.87 16.34
C PRO A 117 -4.04 -7.47 17.39
N LEU A 118 -2.75 -7.56 17.11
CA LEU A 118 -1.66 -7.27 18.05
C LEU A 118 -1.44 -5.75 18.24
N ALA A 119 -1.83 -4.95 17.24
CA ALA A 119 -1.76 -3.51 17.25
C ALA A 119 -2.97 -2.90 16.53
N GLY A 120 -3.32 -1.67 16.84
CA GLY A 120 -4.32 -0.88 16.15
C GLY A 120 -3.74 -0.10 14.96
N ILE A 121 -4.57 0.70 14.32
CA ILE A 121 -4.13 1.55 13.20
C ILE A 121 -3.18 2.64 13.71
N ASP A 122 -3.42 3.21 14.88
CA ASP A 122 -2.59 4.29 15.43
C ASP A 122 -1.14 3.82 15.68
N GLU A 123 -0.96 2.60 16.21
CA GLU A 123 0.37 2.02 16.36
C GLU A 123 1.03 1.71 15.02
N ALA A 124 0.25 1.26 14.02
CA ALA A 124 0.77 1.05 12.68
C ALA A 124 1.19 2.37 12.01
N VAL A 125 0.41 3.44 12.19
CA VAL A 125 0.75 4.80 11.71
C VAL A 125 1.99 5.35 12.42
N ALA A 126 2.15 5.09 13.71
CA ALA A 126 3.35 5.45 14.45
C ALA A 126 4.59 4.73 13.91
N ASP A 127 4.47 3.45 13.50
CA ASP A 127 5.53 2.71 12.81
C ASP A 127 5.86 3.34 11.45
N GLY A 128 4.84 3.77 10.69
CA GLY A 128 5.01 4.49 9.43
C GLY A 128 5.76 5.82 9.61
N LEU A 129 5.38 6.61 10.60
CA LEU A 129 6.07 7.87 10.93
C LEU A 129 7.52 7.62 11.35
N CYS A 130 7.77 6.58 12.14
CA CYS A 130 9.11 6.17 12.53
C CYS A 130 9.94 5.77 11.30
N ALA A 131 9.35 5.04 10.36
CA ALA A 131 10.00 4.65 9.10
C ALA A 131 10.36 5.87 8.24
N TYR A 132 9.45 6.84 8.11
CA TYR A 132 9.70 8.05 7.35
C TYR A 132 10.84 8.89 7.97
N ARG A 133 10.84 9.06 9.30
CA ARG A 133 11.93 9.72 10.03
C ARG A 133 13.27 9.02 9.82
N HIS A 134 13.28 7.70 9.90
CA HIS A 134 14.49 6.90 9.68
C HIS A 134 15.08 7.15 8.29
N VAL A 135 14.26 7.25 7.24
CA VAL A 135 14.73 7.53 5.88
C VAL A 135 15.31 8.95 5.77
N LEU A 136 14.67 9.95 6.42
CA LEU A 136 15.24 11.30 6.52
C LEU A 136 16.59 11.32 7.26
N GLU A 137 16.68 10.61 8.40
CA GLU A 137 17.91 10.47 9.20
C GLU A 137 19.01 9.70 8.46
N ALA A 138 18.65 8.80 7.54
CA ALA A 138 19.59 8.12 6.65
C ALA A 138 20.18 9.04 5.56
N GLY A 139 19.76 10.31 5.51
CA GLY A 139 20.34 11.35 4.65
C GLY A 139 19.55 11.63 3.37
N PHE A 140 18.37 11.03 3.19
CA PHE A 140 17.48 11.37 2.08
C PHE A 140 16.74 12.66 2.37
N THR A 141 16.67 13.57 1.40
CA THR A 141 15.82 14.77 1.50
C THR A 141 14.38 14.45 1.13
N ALA A 142 13.43 15.17 1.70
CA ALA A 142 11.99 14.85 1.55
C ALA A 142 11.53 14.94 0.09
N ASP A 143 12.09 15.86 -0.70
CA ASP A 143 11.87 16.01 -2.14
C ASP A 143 12.44 14.85 -2.98
N ARG A 144 13.15 13.91 -2.36
CA ARG A 144 13.68 12.66 -2.93
C ARG A 144 13.02 11.43 -2.33
N ILE A 145 12.00 11.59 -1.50
CA ILE A 145 11.29 10.48 -0.86
C ILE A 145 9.87 10.40 -1.42
N VAL A 146 9.49 9.23 -1.92
CA VAL A 146 8.10 8.88 -2.25
C VAL A 146 7.57 7.91 -1.21
N VAL A 147 6.32 8.08 -0.80
CA VAL A 147 5.64 7.12 0.07
C VAL A 147 4.68 6.29 -0.77
N ALA A 148 4.79 4.98 -0.70
CA ALA A 148 4.00 4.09 -1.55
C ALA A 148 3.36 2.95 -0.78
N GLY A 149 2.24 2.43 -1.28
CA GLY A 149 1.63 1.24 -0.69
C GLY A 149 0.49 0.67 -1.54
N ASP A 150 0.25 -0.61 -1.35
CA ASP A 150 -0.82 -1.33 -2.02
C ASP A 150 -1.94 -1.72 -1.04
N SER A 151 -3.19 -1.68 -1.47
CA SER A 151 -4.35 -2.07 -0.65
C SER A 151 -4.37 -1.31 0.71
N ALA A 152 -4.32 -2.02 1.83
CA ALA A 152 -4.19 -1.44 3.17
C ALA A 152 -2.86 -0.67 3.36
N GLY A 153 -1.81 -1.02 2.62
CA GLY A 153 -0.58 -0.23 2.56
C GLY A 153 -0.79 1.16 1.96
N GLY A 154 -1.79 1.32 1.07
CA GLY A 154 -2.22 2.63 0.59
C GLY A 154 -2.80 3.51 1.70
N LEU A 155 -3.59 2.93 2.62
CA LEU A 155 -4.04 3.61 3.83
C LEU A 155 -2.84 4.05 4.69
N MET A 156 -1.87 3.15 4.87
CA MET A 156 -0.66 3.44 5.63
C MET A 156 0.16 4.56 5.00
N ALA A 157 0.28 4.58 3.68
CA ALA A 157 1.02 5.61 2.94
C ALA A 157 0.42 7.01 3.18
N VAL A 158 -0.90 7.16 3.03
CA VAL A 158 -1.56 8.45 3.27
C VAL A 158 -1.47 8.87 4.72
N ASN A 159 -1.78 7.96 5.66
CA ASN A 159 -1.73 8.29 7.09
C ASN A 159 -0.30 8.60 7.58
N THR A 160 0.73 7.97 7.01
CA THR A 160 2.12 8.32 7.29
C THR A 160 2.45 9.73 6.81
N ALA A 161 2.00 10.12 5.62
CA ALA A 161 2.22 11.47 5.11
C ALA A 161 1.46 12.53 5.95
N LEU A 162 0.24 12.23 6.38
CA LEU A 162 -0.52 13.08 7.30
C LEU A 162 0.19 13.21 8.64
N ALA A 163 0.61 12.10 9.25
CA ALA A 163 1.33 12.11 10.52
C ALA A 163 2.68 12.84 10.43
N ALA A 164 3.39 12.74 9.30
CA ALA A 164 4.62 13.48 9.07
C ALA A 164 4.36 14.99 9.00
N ARG A 165 3.35 15.42 8.25
CA ARG A 165 2.91 16.83 8.20
C ARG A 165 2.54 17.36 9.59
N ASP A 166 1.72 16.62 10.32
CA ASP A 166 1.22 17.02 11.65
C ASP A 166 2.34 17.04 12.70
N ALA A 167 3.40 16.25 12.48
CA ALA A 167 4.63 16.29 13.26
C ALA A 167 5.61 17.40 12.82
N GLY A 168 5.25 18.24 11.85
CA GLY A 168 6.10 19.32 11.32
C GLY A 168 7.29 18.83 10.50
N LEU A 169 7.28 17.59 10.03
CA LEU A 169 8.30 17.07 9.12
C LEU A 169 8.06 17.59 7.69
N PRO A 170 9.10 17.72 6.86
CA PRO A 170 8.93 18.06 5.46
C PRO A 170 8.10 16.98 4.75
N ALA A 171 7.20 17.42 3.85
CA ALA A 171 6.33 16.53 3.09
C ALA A 171 7.14 15.68 2.08
N PRO A 172 6.79 14.41 1.86
CA PRO A 172 7.41 13.60 0.79
C PRO A 172 7.14 14.20 -0.58
N ALA A 173 8.01 13.93 -1.55
CA ALA A 173 7.92 14.38 -2.94
C ALA A 173 6.59 13.98 -3.61
N GLY A 174 6.06 12.82 -3.27
CA GLY A 174 4.78 12.32 -3.79
C GLY A 174 4.35 11.02 -3.14
N GLN A 175 3.17 10.54 -3.55
CA GLN A 175 2.61 9.30 -3.05
C GLN A 175 2.13 8.40 -4.20
N VAL A 176 2.36 7.09 -4.07
CA VAL A 176 1.91 6.08 -5.02
C VAL A 176 1.01 5.07 -4.33
N LEU A 177 -0.24 5.02 -4.72
CA LEU A 177 -1.24 4.13 -4.12
C LEU A 177 -1.75 3.13 -5.16
N MET A 178 -1.61 1.86 -4.86
CA MET A 178 -2.03 0.75 -5.72
C MET A 178 -3.24 0.04 -5.10
N SER A 179 -4.38 0.08 -5.77
CA SER A 179 -5.64 -0.53 -5.27
C SER A 179 -5.95 -0.13 -3.81
N PRO A 180 -5.92 1.16 -3.43
CA PRO A 180 -5.84 1.57 -2.04
C PRO A 180 -7.15 1.35 -1.27
N LEU A 181 -7.06 0.82 -0.06
CA LEU A 181 -8.14 0.77 0.93
C LEU A 181 -8.12 2.09 1.72
N THR A 182 -8.94 3.07 1.36
CA THR A 182 -8.90 4.40 1.97
C THR A 182 -10.20 4.84 2.61
N SER A 183 -11.28 4.06 2.46
CA SER A 183 -12.57 4.35 3.07
C SER A 183 -13.12 3.18 3.86
N ALA A 184 -13.68 3.47 5.01
CA ALA A 184 -14.45 2.53 5.83
C ALA A 184 -15.97 2.69 5.67
N ASP A 185 -16.42 3.58 4.79
CA ASP A 185 -17.85 3.83 4.56
C ASP A 185 -18.52 2.57 4.00
N MET A 186 -19.46 2.06 4.80
CA MET A 186 -20.19 0.84 4.49
C MET A 186 -21.12 0.98 3.28
N GLU A 187 -21.59 2.19 2.98
CA GLU A 187 -22.46 2.41 1.81
C GLU A 187 -21.64 2.39 0.53
N ILE A 188 -20.46 3.03 0.51
CA ILE A 188 -19.49 2.95 -0.59
C ILE A 188 -19.15 1.48 -0.88
N LYS A 189 -18.88 0.69 0.17
CA LYS A 189 -18.52 -0.73 0.02
C LYS A 189 -19.70 -1.58 -0.49
N ARG A 190 -20.93 -1.34 -0.02
CA ARG A 190 -22.12 -2.04 -0.51
C ARG A 190 -22.41 -1.70 -1.96
N GLN A 191 -22.27 -0.44 -2.35
CA GLN A 191 -22.45 0.00 -3.72
C GLN A 191 -21.41 -0.65 -4.63
N ALA A 192 -20.14 -0.61 -4.27
CA ALA A 192 -19.07 -1.28 -5.02
C ALA A 192 -19.35 -2.78 -5.18
N ALA A 193 -19.76 -3.47 -4.11
CA ALA A 193 -20.08 -4.91 -4.15
C ALA A 193 -21.28 -5.27 -5.04
N ARG A 194 -22.18 -4.33 -5.36
CA ARG A 194 -23.29 -4.53 -6.29
C ARG A 194 -22.87 -4.35 -7.75
N THR A 195 -21.88 -3.52 -8.01
CA THR A 195 -21.45 -3.11 -9.36
C THR A 195 -20.21 -3.82 -9.84
N HIS A 196 -19.33 -4.26 -8.92
CA HIS A 196 -18.05 -4.90 -9.23
C HIS A 196 -18.01 -6.33 -8.70
N ARG A 197 -17.36 -7.21 -9.46
CA ARG A 197 -17.14 -8.61 -9.07
C ARG A 197 -15.66 -8.84 -8.84
N ASP A 198 -15.18 -8.34 -7.71
CA ASP A 198 -13.80 -8.56 -7.29
C ASP A 198 -13.63 -9.96 -6.68
N PRO A 199 -12.91 -10.88 -7.34
CA PRO A 199 -12.69 -12.22 -6.81
C PRO A 199 -11.63 -12.27 -5.70
N PHE A 200 -10.81 -11.21 -5.56
CA PHE A 200 -9.71 -11.15 -4.61
C PHE A 200 -10.11 -10.46 -3.32
N PHE A 201 -10.88 -9.39 -3.43
CA PHE A 201 -11.30 -8.60 -2.27
C PHE A 201 -12.82 -8.43 -2.24
N PRO A 202 -13.58 -9.53 -2.02
CA PRO A 202 -15.02 -9.47 -1.94
C PRO A 202 -15.49 -8.72 -0.69
N PHE A 203 -16.73 -8.24 -0.72
CA PHE A 203 -17.33 -7.52 0.41
C PHE A 203 -17.22 -8.25 1.75
N MET A 204 -17.26 -9.59 1.76
CA MET A 204 -17.07 -10.38 2.97
C MET A 204 -15.66 -10.25 3.56
N ALA A 205 -14.63 -10.09 2.74
CA ALA A 205 -13.27 -9.83 3.21
C ALA A 205 -13.20 -8.47 3.90
N PHE A 206 -13.81 -7.44 3.32
CA PHE A 206 -13.92 -6.13 3.96
C PHE A 206 -14.65 -6.20 5.30
N MET A 207 -15.79 -6.91 5.37
CA MET A 207 -16.54 -7.11 6.61
C MET A 207 -15.72 -7.78 7.70
N PHE A 208 -14.84 -8.70 7.30
CA PHE A 208 -13.92 -9.36 8.21
C PHE A 208 -12.92 -8.35 8.80
N ILE A 209 -12.26 -7.56 7.95
CA ILE A 209 -11.30 -6.52 8.37
C ILE A 209 -11.99 -5.51 9.31
N TYR A 210 -13.17 -5.02 8.92
CA TYR A 210 -13.94 -4.09 9.74
C TYR A 210 -14.18 -4.65 11.16
N ARG A 211 -14.55 -5.94 11.28
CA ARG A 211 -14.76 -6.58 12.58
C ARG A 211 -13.49 -6.73 13.39
N VAL A 212 -12.36 -7.05 12.73
CA VAL A 212 -11.07 -7.14 13.42
C VAL A 212 -10.74 -5.80 14.08
N PHE A 213 -10.82 -4.70 13.33
CA PHE A 213 -10.52 -3.37 13.86
C PHE A 213 -11.49 -2.92 14.95
N ALA A 214 -12.79 -3.15 14.78
CA ALA A 214 -13.78 -2.87 15.81
C ALA A 214 -13.51 -3.63 17.12
N THR A 215 -12.83 -4.78 17.04
CA THR A 215 -12.50 -5.60 18.22
C THR A 215 -11.21 -5.11 18.90
N VAL A 216 -10.19 -4.73 18.11
CA VAL A 216 -8.87 -4.30 18.62
C VAL A 216 -8.98 -2.98 19.36
N ASN A 217 -9.71 -2.02 18.80
CA ASN A 217 -9.84 -0.69 19.41
C ASN A 217 -10.82 -0.64 20.59
N GLY A 218 -11.49 -1.77 20.91
CA GLY A 218 -12.49 -1.79 22.00
C GLY A 218 -13.69 -0.86 21.76
N THR A 219 -13.67 -0.11 20.69
CA THR A 219 -14.71 0.79 20.20
C THR A 219 -15.19 0.28 18.85
N ARG A 220 -16.46 0.49 18.53
CA ARG A 220 -16.97 0.20 17.18
C ARG A 220 -16.62 1.29 16.17
N GLU A 221 -15.82 2.25 16.57
CA GLU A 221 -15.41 3.39 15.77
C GLU A 221 -14.10 3.06 15.08
N LEU A 222 -14.06 3.23 13.79
CA LEU A 222 -12.84 3.20 13.01
C LEU A 222 -12.12 4.54 13.16
N PRO A 223 -10.78 4.57 13.04
CA PRO A 223 -10.04 5.83 13.01
C PRO A 223 -10.49 6.68 11.82
N VAL A 224 -10.18 7.96 11.86
CA VAL A 224 -10.43 8.89 10.75
C VAL A 224 -9.76 8.34 9.50
N MET A 225 -10.56 8.12 8.47
CA MET A 225 -10.05 7.62 7.19
C MET A 225 -9.53 8.77 6.33
N PRO A 226 -8.57 8.54 5.42
CA PRO A 226 -7.96 9.59 4.61
C PRO A 226 -8.92 10.58 3.95
N PRO A 227 -10.05 10.18 3.35
CA PRO A 227 -11.01 11.13 2.77
C PRO A 227 -11.71 12.04 3.77
N GLU A 228 -11.64 11.75 5.06
CA GLU A 228 -12.23 12.53 6.15
C GLU A 228 -11.21 13.48 6.79
N ALA A 229 -9.93 13.31 6.49
CA ALA A 229 -8.84 14.13 6.99
C ALA A 229 -8.67 15.42 6.19
N GLU A 230 -7.96 16.40 6.75
CA GLU A 230 -7.48 17.58 6.01
C GLU A 230 -6.29 17.15 5.14
N LEU A 231 -6.45 17.19 3.81
CA LEU A 231 -5.46 16.70 2.84
C LEU A 231 -4.52 17.78 2.29
N ARG A 232 -4.76 19.06 2.60
CA ARG A 232 -3.89 20.16 2.15
C ARG A 232 -2.45 19.98 2.61
N GLY A 233 -1.54 20.38 1.73
CA GLY A 233 -0.11 20.32 2.00
C GLY A 233 0.52 18.94 1.83
N LEU A 234 -0.26 17.95 1.40
CA LEU A 234 0.30 16.70 0.90
C LEU A 234 0.89 16.90 -0.50
N GLY A 235 1.93 16.14 -0.84
CA GLY A 235 2.48 16.10 -2.19
C GLY A 235 1.56 15.41 -3.18
N PRO A 236 1.90 15.45 -4.49
CA PRO A 236 1.11 14.84 -5.55
C PRO A 236 0.92 13.33 -5.40
N PHE A 237 -0.19 12.82 -5.96
CA PHE A 237 -0.58 11.40 -5.87
C PHE A 237 -0.69 10.73 -7.24
N LEU A 238 -0.14 9.52 -7.37
CA LEU A 238 -0.52 8.56 -8.39
C LEU A 238 -1.40 7.47 -7.74
N LEU A 239 -2.60 7.28 -8.29
CA LEU A 239 -3.57 6.31 -7.85
C LEU A 239 -3.81 5.29 -8.96
N GLN A 240 -3.51 4.02 -8.73
CA GLN A 240 -3.75 2.95 -9.69
C GLN A 240 -4.79 1.96 -9.13
N VAL A 241 -5.77 1.58 -9.93
CA VAL A 241 -6.83 0.64 -9.52
C VAL A 241 -7.34 -0.17 -10.71
N GLY A 242 -7.72 -1.41 -10.48
CA GLY A 242 -8.43 -2.22 -11.45
C GLY A 242 -9.89 -1.78 -11.62
N ASN A 243 -10.39 -1.85 -12.86
CA ASN A 243 -11.74 -1.39 -13.18
C ASN A 243 -12.84 -2.19 -12.45
N ASP A 244 -12.61 -3.47 -12.20
CA ASP A 244 -13.58 -4.38 -11.57
C ASP A 244 -13.38 -4.54 -10.05
N GLU A 245 -12.43 -3.79 -9.45
CA GLU A 245 -12.13 -3.88 -8.04
C GLU A 245 -13.20 -3.22 -7.15
N MET A 246 -13.46 -3.83 -6.01
CA MET A 246 -14.30 -3.24 -4.97
C MET A 246 -13.73 -1.92 -4.43
N LEU A 247 -12.41 -1.77 -4.41
CA LEU A 247 -11.73 -0.56 -3.94
C LEU A 247 -11.62 0.56 -4.98
N ARG A 248 -12.18 0.36 -6.17
CA ARG A 248 -12.27 1.40 -7.20
C ARG A 248 -12.99 2.65 -6.68
N ASN A 249 -14.10 2.47 -5.95
CA ASN A 249 -14.85 3.59 -5.40
C ASN A 249 -14.04 4.34 -4.31
N ASP A 250 -13.24 3.64 -3.51
CA ASP A 250 -12.33 4.26 -2.54
C ASP A 250 -11.34 5.21 -3.23
N THR A 251 -10.79 4.74 -4.36
CA THR A 251 -9.84 5.51 -5.16
C THR A 251 -10.44 6.81 -5.66
N PHE A 252 -11.68 6.79 -6.18
CA PHE A 252 -12.35 7.99 -6.66
C PHE A 252 -12.72 8.95 -5.52
N VAL A 253 -13.24 8.43 -4.41
CA VAL A 253 -13.56 9.27 -3.24
C VAL A 253 -12.31 9.99 -2.72
N LEU A 254 -11.18 9.30 -2.66
CA LEU A 254 -9.92 9.95 -2.27
C LEU A 254 -9.48 10.98 -3.31
N ALA A 255 -9.52 10.64 -4.60
CA ALA A 255 -9.13 11.56 -5.69
C ALA A 255 -9.96 12.85 -5.69
N ASP A 256 -11.29 12.74 -5.52
CA ASP A 256 -12.18 13.89 -5.42
C ASP A 256 -11.81 14.80 -4.22
N LYS A 257 -11.48 14.19 -3.08
CA LYS A 257 -11.06 14.92 -1.87
C LYS A 257 -9.69 15.57 -2.04
N LEU A 258 -8.74 14.91 -2.69
CA LEU A 258 -7.44 15.49 -3.04
C LEU A 258 -7.60 16.69 -3.96
N THR A 259 -8.40 16.56 -5.01
CA THR A 259 -8.71 17.66 -5.94
C THR A 259 -9.37 18.84 -5.21
N ALA A 260 -10.35 18.58 -4.35
CA ALA A 260 -11.01 19.62 -3.54
C ALA A 260 -10.03 20.31 -2.55
N ALA A 261 -9.00 19.60 -2.10
CA ALA A 261 -7.92 20.14 -1.27
C ALA A 261 -6.81 20.86 -2.05
N GLY A 262 -6.90 20.89 -3.39
CA GLY A 262 -5.86 21.47 -4.26
C GLY A 262 -4.59 20.63 -4.33
N VAL A 263 -4.68 19.32 -4.09
CA VAL A 263 -3.55 18.38 -4.15
C VAL A 263 -3.56 17.71 -5.53
N PRO A 264 -2.50 17.84 -6.34
CA PRO A 264 -2.42 17.20 -7.65
C PRO A 264 -2.54 15.68 -7.53
N ASN A 265 -3.37 15.09 -8.38
CA ASN A 265 -3.54 13.64 -8.35
C ASN A 265 -3.93 13.09 -9.73
N TRP A 266 -3.44 11.90 -10.05
CA TRP A 266 -3.70 11.19 -11.29
C TRP A 266 -4.26 9.81 -10.98
N VAL A 267 -5.41 9.48 -11.58
CA VAL A 267 -6.08 8.19 -11.41
C VAL A 267 -5.92 7.36 -12.69
N GLN A 268 -5.30 6.21 -12.57
CA GLN A 268 -5.15 5.23 -13.64
C GLN A 268 -6.05 4.03 -13.38
N ILE A 269 -7.02 3.80 -14.29
CA ILE A 269 -7.93 2.67 -14.24
C ILE A 269 -7.44 1.61 -15.22
N TRP A 270 -7.23 0.39 -14.72
CA TRP A 270 -6.73 -0.74 -15.50
C TRP A 270 -7.84 -1.74 -15.78
N ASP A 271 -8.18 -1.90 -17.05
CA ASP A 271 -9.24 -2.81 -17.47
C ASP A 271 -8.87 -4.27 -17.17
N ARG A 272 -9.84 -5.01 -16.64
CA ARG A 272 -9.70 -6.44 -16.28
C ARG A 272 -8.54 -6.74 -15.31
N ALA A 273 -7.99 -5.73 -14.69
CA ALA A 273 -6.99 -5.89 -13.65
C ALA A 273 -7.65 -6.32 -12.34
N LEU A 274 -6.98 -7.21 -11.63
CA LEU A 274 -7.42 -7.72 -10.34
C LEU A 274 -6.80 -6.88 -9.22
N HIS A 275 -7.37 -6.96 -8.03
CA HIS A 275 -6.84 -6.30 -6.84
C HIS A 275 -5.34 -6.57 -6.67
N MET A 276 -4.55 -5.50 -6.51
CA MET A 276 -3.09 -5.53 -6.42
C MET A 276 -2.40 -6.24 -7.61
N PHE A 277 -2.93 -6.08 -8.84
CA PHE A 277 -2.42 -6.76 -10.03
C PHE A 277 -0.93 -6.48 -10.29
N GLN A 278 -0.40 -5.35 -9.84
CA GLN A 278 1.01 -4.95 -9.97
C GLN A 278 1.96 -6.00 -9.40
N LEU A 279 1.55 -6.72 -8.35
CA LEU A 279 2.35 -7.79 -7.75
C LEU A 279 2.56 -8.99 -8.69
N SER A 280 1.75 -9.09 -9.75
CA SER A 280 1.85 -10.15 -10.76
C SER A 280 2.80 -9.82 -11.92
N PHE A 281 3.67 -8.85 -11.79
CA PHE A 281 4.58 -8.33 -12.83
C PHE A 281 5.43 -9.41 -13.52
N ASP A 282 5.74 -10.50 -12.86
CA ASP A 282 6.50 -11.61 -13.45
C ASP A 282 5.82 -12.21 -14.68
N VAL A 283 4.48 -12.24 -14.67
CA VAL A 283 3.67 -12.95 -15.68
C VAL A 283 2.62 -12.07 -16.37
N ASN A 284 2.36 -10.88 -15.83
CA ASN A 284 1.31 -9.99 -16.33
C ASN A 284 1.92 -8.74 -17.02
N PRO A 285 1.71 -8.57 -18.35
CA PRO A 285 2.19 -7.39 -19.07
C PRO A 285 1.63 -6.07 -18.54
N ASP A 286 0.34 -6.03 -18.17
CA ASP A 286 -0.27 -4.81 -17.64
C ASP A 286 0.32 -4.43 -16.28
N ALA A 287 0.65 -5.42 -15.45
CA ALA A 287 1.36 -5.17 -14.20
C ALA A 287 2.76 -4.56 -14.42
N ARG A 288 3.48 -4.99 -15.47
CA ARG A 288 4.78 -4.39 -15.83
C ARG A 288 4.60 -2.93 -16.27
N ARG A 289 3.62 -2.68 -17.13
CA ARG A 289 3.29 -1.32 -17.58
C ARG A 289 2.89 -0.42 -16.41
N ALA A 290 2.08 -0.92 -15.47
CA ALA A 290 1.71 -0.17 -14.29
C ALA A 290 2.92 0.19 -13.41
N VAL A 291 3.91 -0.70 -13.30
CA VAL A 291 5.18 -0.41 -12.60
C VAL A 291 6.03 0.60 -13.37
N GLU A 292 6.03 0.57 -14.71
CA GLU A 292 6.68 1.59 -15.55
C GLU A 292 6.04 2.99 -15.33
N GLU A 293 4.70 3.05 -15.25
CA GLU A 293 3.97 4.27 -14.90
C GLU A 293 4.36 4.81 -13.52
N ILE A 294 4.53 3.92 -12.54
CA ILE A 294 5.03 4.30 -11.21
C ILE A 294 6.45 4.86 -11.32
N ALA A 295 7.32 4.24 -12.11
CA ALA A 295 8.69 4.71 -12.29
C ALA A 295 8.76 6.11 -12.92
N ASP A 296 7.95 6.35 -13.93
CA ASP A 296 7.83 7.66 -14.58
C ASP A 296 7.32 8.73 -13.60
N PHE A 297 6.30 8.40 -12.80
CA PHE A 297 5.79 9.31 -11.77
C PHE A 297 6.81 9.60 -10.68
N VAL A 298 7.51 8.59 -10.17
CA VAL A 298 8.59 8.76 -9.19
C VAL A 298 9.67 9.69 -9.75
N GLY A 299 10.10 9.47 -10.99
CA GLY A 299 11.05 10.37 -11.67
C GLY A 299 10.53 11.82 -11.75
N TYR A 300 9.26 11.99 -12.14
CA TYR A 300 8.64 13.31 -12.23
C TYR A 300 8.65 14.09 -10.91
N VAL A 301 8.25 13.45 -9.81
CA VAL A 301 8.14 14.12 -8.50
C VAL A 301 9.49 14.33 -7.81
N THR A 302 10.52 13.55 -8.17
CA THR A 302 11.83 13.62 -7.53
C THR A 302 12.88 14.40 -8.33
N ASP A 303 12.74 14.56 -9.66
CA ASP A 303 13.77 15.18 -10.52
C ASP A 303 13.48 16.66 -10.89
N CYS A 304 12.65 17.37 -10.14
CA CYS A 304 12.14 18.71 -10.49
C CYS A 304 11.38 18.68 -11.83
N ALA A 305 10.06 18.76 -11.73
CA ALA A 305 9.10 18.68 -12.83
C ALA A 305 9.63 19.20 -14.16
N GLN A 306 9.88 18.33 -15.12
CA GLN A 306 10.32 18.74 -16.44
C GLN A 306 9.14 19.39 -17.19
N PRO A 307 9.31 20.60 -17.77
CA PRO A 307 8.29 21.20 -18.61
C PRO A 307 7.91 20.25 -19.76
N GLY A 308 6.62 19.98 -19.92
CA GLY A 308 6.09 19.07 -20.94
C GLY A 308 5.95 17.61 -20.53
N SER A 309 6.20 17.27 -19.25
CA SER A 309 5.83 15.98 -18.71
C SER A 309 4.30 15.79 -18.74
N ARG A 310 3.83 14.57 -19.05
CA ARG A 310 2.40 14.22 -18.96
C ARG A 310 1.82 14.39 -17.55
N TRP A 311 2.68 14.44 -16.53
CA TRP A 311 2.32 14.67 -15.15
C TRP A 311 2.21 16.16 -14.79
N ALA A 312 2.50 17.10 -15.73
CA ALA A 312 2.40 18.52 -15.47
C ALA A 312 0.96 19.03 -15.39
N ASP A 313 0.00 18.28 -15.95
CA ASP A 313 -1.43 18.62 -15.95
C ASP A 313 -2.25 17.39 -15.54
N PRO A 314 -2.87 17.39 -14.34
CA PRO A 314 -3.72 16.31 -13.89
C PRO A 314 -4.95 16.02 -14.76
N GLU A 315 -5.38 16.98 -15.59
CA GLU A 315 -6.52 16.82 -16.51
C GLU A 315 -6.13 16.11 -17.82
N SER A 316 -4.83 15.91 -18.06
CA SER A 316 -4.32 15.32 -19.30
C SER A 316 -4.02 13.81 -19.24
N ALA A 317 -4.30 13.15 -18.12
CA ALA A 317 -3.96 11.73 -17.87
C ALA A 317 -5.17 10.79 -17.99
#